data_2541c156f5612f1ccd94999e6eb61dd1
#
_entry.id   2541c156f5612f1ccd94999e6eb61dd1
#
_cell.length_a   1.000
_cell.length_b   1.000
_cell.length_c   1.000
_cell.angle_alpha   90.00
_cell.angle_beta   90.00
_cell.angle_gamma   90.00
#
_symmetry.space_group_name_H-M   'P 1'
#
loop_
_entity.id
_entity.type
_entity.pdbx_description
1 polymer ?
#
loop_
_entity_poly.entity_id
_entity_poly.type
_entity_poly.pdbx_seq_one_letter_code
_entity_poly.pdbx_strand_id
1 'polypeptide(L)'
;MCIRDRFIASGIDPKKSIIFNQSGVAAHSEGAWILSCVARMGWLNRMTQFKEKAGKDKEKASIGLYSYPVLMASDILLYDATHVPVGDDQKQHLELCRDIAEKFNNDFGQEGFLKVPEPLIQKEFSRIMSLKDGSKKMSKSEISDLSRINLTDNKDQIINKIKKAKTDPLPMPKEIKELEKRLEAQNLLGIYSSLSNSTLELSVQKFAGKNFSEFKKELSELLVSNILPISEEIKKLIKEQSYLDSILLD
;
A
#
# COMPACT_ATOMS: atom_id res chain seq x y z
N MET A 1 -4.26 10.05 -14.23
CA MET A 1 -3.87 8.65 -13.96
C MET A 1 -5.04 8.01 -13.21
N CYS A 2 -5.72 7.07 -13.84
CA CYS A 2 -6.89 6.45 -13.25
C CYS A 2 -6.48 5.33 -12.28
N ILE A 3 -7.03 5.28 -11.07
CA ILE A 3 -6.71 4.23 -10.07
C ILE A 3 -7.52 2.97 -10.37
N ARG A 4 -8.75 3.12 -10.89
CA ARG A 4 -9.69 2.03 -11.19
C ARG A 4 -9.13 0.98 -12.15
N ASP A 5 -8.44 1.40 -13.23
CA ASP A 5 -7.79 0.51 -14.18
C ASP A 5 -6.75 -0.40 -13.51
N ARG A 6 -6.04 0.11 -12.51
CA ARG A 6 -5.04 -0.65 -11.75
C ARG A 6 -5.64 -1.66 -10.79
N PHE A 7 -6.73 -1.31 -10.13
CA PHE A 7 -7.43 -2.25 -9.26
C PHE A 7 -7.94 -3.45 -10.06
N ILE A 8 -8.61 -3.20 -11.20
CA ILE A 8 -9.13 -4.25 -12.07
C ILE A 8 -7.98 -5.10 -12.64
N ALA A 9 -6.95 -4.46 -13.21
CA ALA A 9 -5.80 -5.17 -13.76
C ALA A 9 -5.03 -5.99 -12.71
N SER A 10 -5.08 -5.59 -11.44
CA SER A 10 -4.46 -6.33 -10.32
C SER A 10 -5.35 -7.45 -9.77
N GLY A 11 -6.52 -7.71 -10.39
CA GLY A 11 -7.37 -8.84 -10.05
C GLY A 11 -8.61 -8.52 -9.23
N ILE A 12 -8.92 -7.24 -8.97
CA ILE A 12 -10.20 -6.86 -8.37
C ILE A 12 -11.29 -7.05 -9.42
N ASP A 13 -12.18 -8.03 -9.18
CA ASP A 13 -13.33 -8.31 -10.04
C ASP A 13 -14.49 -7.35 -9.73
N PRO A 14 -14.85 -6.43 -10.64
CA PRO A 14 -15.91 -5.45 -10.40
C PRO A 14 -17.31 -6.09 -10.26
N LYS A 15 -17.48 -7.36 -10.64
CA LYS A 15 -18.73 -8.10 -10.40
C LYS A 15 -18.85 -8.62 -8.96
N LYS A 16 -17.75 -8.70 -8.24
CA LYS A 16 -17.67 -9.21 -6.85
C LYS A 16 -17.33 -8.13 -5.85
N SER A 17 -16.75 -7.03 -6.32
CA SER A 17 -16.25 -5.93 -5.49
C SER A 17 -16.78 -4.60 -6.00
N ILE A 18 -17.29 -3.77 -5.12
CA ILE A 18 -17.79 -2.44 -5.47
C ILE A 18 -16.58 -1.52 -5.68
N ILE A 19 -16.49 -0.92 -6.87
CA ILE A 19 -15.51 0.11 -7.20
C ILE A 19 -16.28 1.38 -7.54
N PHE A 20 -16.13 2.42 -6.74
CA PHE A 20 -16.88 3.67 -6.93
C PHE A 20 -16.01 4.90 -6.80
N ASN A 21 -16.52 6.04 -7.24
CA ASN A 21 -15.89 7.33 -7.07
C ASN A 21 -16.39 7.99 -5.77
N GLN A 22 -15.50 8.16 -4.79
CA GLN A 22 -15.79 8.77 -3.51
C GLN A 22 -16.55 10.12 -3.66
N SER A 23 -16.15 10.97 -4.60
CA SER A 23 -16.79 12.27 -4.82
C SER A 23 -18.24 12.18 -5.34
N GLY A 24 -18.64 11.02 -5.86
CA GLY A 24 -20.02 10.75 -6.28
C GLY A 24 -20.95 10.39 -5.11
N VAL A 25 -20.42 10.16 -3.91
CA VAL A 25 -21.19 9.75 -2.72
C VAL A 25 -21.09 10.84 -1.65
N ALA A 26 -22.08 11.72 -1.58
CA ALA A 26 -22.11 12.87 -0.65
C ALA A 26 -22.02 12.44 0.82
N ALA A 27 -22.52 11.26 1.16
CA ALA A 27 -22.52 10.71 2.51
C ALA A 27 -21.11 10.63 3.14
N HIS A 28 -20.04 10.53 2.37
CA HIS A 28 -18.67 10.59 2.90
C HIS A 28 -18.39 11.92 3.60
N SER A 29 -18.77 13.04 2.95
CA SER A 29 -18.57 14.37 3.51
C SER A 29 -19.52 14.66 4.66
N GLU A 30 -20.76 14.21 4.56
CA GLU A 30 -21.76 14.32 5.63
C GLU A 30 -21.36 13.52 6.86
N GLY A 31 -20.95 12.26 6.67
CA GLY A 31 -20.44 11.41 7.72
C GLY A 31 -19.18 11.99 8.37
N ALA A 32 -18.26 12.53 7.57
CA ALA A 32 -17.06 13.21 8.09
C ALA A 32 -17.41 14.41 8.98
N TRP A 33 -18.44 15.19 8.62
CA TRP A 33 -18.91 16.28 9.45
C TRP A 33 -19.49 15.77 10.79
N ILE A 34 -20.39 14.77 10.75
CA ILE A 34 -20.99 14.17 11.92
C ILE A 34 -19.90 13.59 12.85
N LEU A 35 -18.98 12.81 12.29
CA LEU A 35 -17.89 12.20 13.06
C LEU A 35 -16.90 13.25 13.61
N SER A 36 -16.74 14.40 12.94
CA SER A 36 -15.94 15.51 13.48
C SER A 36 -16.53 16.11 14.75
N CYS A 37 -17.86 16.03 14.94
CA CYS A 37 -18.52 16.44 16.18
C CYS A 37 -18.26 15.48 17.36
N VAL A 38 -17.84 14.25 17.06
CA VAL A 38 -17.51 13.20 18.05
C VAL A 38 -16.00 13.11 18.30
N ALA A 39 -15.19 13.25 17.24
CA ALA A 39 -13.74 13.14 17.30
C ALA A 39 -13.12 14.20 18.24
N ARG A 40 -12.11 13.80 18.99
CA ARG A 40 -11.42 14.70 19.93
C ARG A 40 -10.20 15.34 19.28
N MET A 41 -10.04 16.65 19.45
CA MET A 41 -8.84 17.38 18.99
C MET A 41 -7.53 16.75 19.50
N GLY A 42 -7.52 16.25 20.74
CA GLY A 42 -6.35 15.57 21.31
C GLY A 42 -5.93 14.31 20.56
N TRP A 43 -6.87 13.61 19.89
CA TRP A 43 -6.56 12.46 19.04
C TRP A 43 -5.90 12.91 17.74
N LEU A 44 -6.49 13.92 17.09
CA LEU A 44 -5.95 14.49 15.85
C LEU A 44 -4.58 15.13 16.04
N ASN A 45 -4.34 15.79 17.17
CA ASN A 45 -3.04 16.36 17.52
C ASN A 45 -1.92 15.33 17.65
N ARG A 46 -2.26 14.06 17.91
CA ARG A 46 -1.28 12.96 18.02
C ARG A 46 -0.92 12.36 16.66
N MET A 47 -1.68 12.64 15.61
CA MET A 47 -1.44 12.09 14.27
C MET A 47 -0.07 12.48 13.74
N THR A 48 0.76 11.48 13.44
CA THR A 48 2.14 11.68 12.97
C THR A 48 2.19 12.36 11.62
N GLN A 49 1.32 12.00 10.69
CA GLN A 49 1.27 12.59 9.36
C GLN A 49 0.92 14.09 9.38
N PHE A 50 0.05 14.52 10.31
CA PHE A 50 -0.19 15.95 10.49
C PHE A 50 1.09 16.67 10.94
N LYS A 51 1.81 16.10 11.91
CA LYS A 51 3.07 16.68 12.41
C LYS A 51 4.14 16.79 11.33
N GLU A 52 4.27 15.76 10.51
CA GLU A 52 5.25 15.71 9.42
C GLU A 52 4.93 16.69 8.30
N LYS A 53 3.67 16.73 7.84
CA LYS A 53 3.24 17.56 6.70
C LYS A 53 3.04 19.04 7.05
N ALA A 54 2.59 19.34 8.26
CA ALA A 54 2.44 20.72 8.74
C ALA A 54 3.82 21.39 8.99
N GLY A 55 4.85 20.59 9.23
CA GLY A 55 6.21 21.10 9.48
C GLY A 55 6.30 21.93 10.77
N LYS A 56 7.18 22.95 10.75
CA LYS A 56 7.40 23.83 11.92
C LYS A 56 6.28 24.86 12.10
N ASP A 57 5.64 25.26 11.01
CA ASP A 57 4.62 26.33 11.00
C ASP A 57 3.21 25.74 10.88
N LYS A 58 2.75 25.17 11.99
CA LYS A 58 1.44 24.49 12.05
C LYS A 58 0.25 25.43 11.79
N GLU A 59 0.42 26.72 12.04
CA GLU A 59 -0.64 27.71 11.85
C GLU A 59 -0.97 27.92 10.35
N LYS A 60 -0.04 27.63 9.45
CA LYS A 60 -0.25 27.67 8.01
C LYS A 60 -0.85 26.38 7.43
N ALA A 61 -0.97 25.34 8.24
CA ALA A 61 -1.58 24.09 7.81
C ALA A 61 -3.10 24.28 7.59
N SER A 62 -3.63 23.73 6.50
CA SER A 62 -5.08 23.78 6.25
C SER A 62 -5.86 22.94 7.25
N ILE A 63 -7.10 23.34 7.54
CA ILE A 63 -8.04 22.54 8.34
C ILE A 63 -8.24 21.15 7.69
N GLY A 64 -8.27 21.07 6.36
CA GLY A 64 -8.37 19.79 5.65
C GLY A 64 -7.21 18.84 5.94
N LEU A 65 -5.97 19.34 6.08
CA LEU A 65 -4.82 18.53 6.49
C LEU A 65 -4.97 18.03 7.93
N TYR A 66 -5.64 18.77 8.78
CA TYR A 66 -5.89 18.38 10.17
C TYR A 66 -7.03 17.37 10.31
N SER A 67 -8.11 17.54 9.53
CA SER A 67 -9.36 16.78 9.67
C SER A 67 -9.50 15.61 8.70
N TYR A 68 -8.66 15.46 7.67
CA TYR A 68 -8.79 14.35 6.71
C TYR A 68 -8.80 12.95 7.35
N PRO A 69 -8.19 12.68 8.54
CA PRO A 69 -8.30 11.38 9.17
C PRO A 69 -9.74 11.04 9.60
N VAL A 70 -10.56 12.07 9.85
CA VAL A 70 -12.00 11.88 10.16
C VAL A 70 -12.77 11.54 8.88
N LEU A 71 -12.45 12.17 7.75
CA LEU A 71 -13.01 11.77 6.45
C LEU A 71 -12.62 10.32 6.10
N MET A 72 -11.39 9.91 6.36
CA MET A 72 -10.99 8.51 6.19
C MET A 72 -11.77 7.57 7.10
N ALA A 73 -12.06 7.95 8.34
CA ALA A 73 -12.92 7.18 9.22
C ALA A 73 -14.34 7.06 8.65
N SER A 74 -14.89 8.14 8.08
CA SER A 74 -16.19 8.13 7.38
C SER A 74 -16.17 7.17 6.19
N ASP A 75 -15.09 7.18 5.36
CA ASP A 75 -14.93 6.29 4.22
C ASP A 75 -14.99 4.79 4.59
N ILE A 76 -14.65 4.47 5.83
CA ILE A 76 -14.66 3.09 6.36
C ILE A 76 -16.00 2.76 7.05
N LEU A 77 -16.45 3.64 7.94
CA LEU A 77 -17.56 3.36 8.83
C LEU A 77 -18.93 3.38 8.12
N LEU A 78 -19.06 4.15 7.03
CA LEU A 78 -20.30 4.19 6.23
C LEU A 78 -20.66 2.84 5.59
N TYR A 79 -19.69 1.96 5.40
CA TYR A 79 -19.87 0.67 4.71
C TYR A 79 -19.89 -0.51 5.67
N ASP A 80 -19.99 -0.30 6.96
CA ASP A 80 -19.96 -1.37 7.96
C ASP A 80 -18.73 -2.29 7.81
N ALA A 81 -17.59 -1.73 7.37
CA ALA A 81 -16.39 -2.50 7.13
C ALA A 81 -15.94 -3.21 8.42
N THR A 82 -15.80 -4.53 8.36
CA THR A 82 -15.31 -5.33 9.48
C THR A 82 -13.80 -5.42 9.49
N HIS A 83 -13.18 -5.37 8.32
CA HIS A 83 -11.72 -5.46 8.15
C HIS A 83 -11.23 -4.47 7.10
N VAL A 84 -10.10 -3.85 7.35
CA VAL A 84 -9.50 -2.88 6.41
C VAL A 84 -8.05 -3.28 6.11
N PRO A 85 -7.72 -3.64 4.86
CA PRO A 85 -6.34 -3.88 4.44
C PRO A 85 -5.53 -2.58 4.50
N VAL A 86 -4.54 -2.52 5.36
CA VAL A 86 -3.70 -1.34 5.56
C VAL A 86 -2.22 -1.71 5.67
N GLY A 87 -1.35 -0.80 5.22
CA GLY A 87 0.06 -0.85 5.54
C GLY A 87 0.33 -0.29 6.94
N ASP A 88 1.52 -0.54 7.48
CA ASP A 88 1.92 -0.06 8.82
C ASP A 88 1.78 1.47 8.98
N ASP A 89 2.00 2.23 7.89
CA ASP A 89 1.88 3.69 7.89
C ASP A 89 0.43 4.19 8.06
N GLN A 90 -0.58 3.32 7.83
CA GLN A 90 -1.99 3.65 7.99
C GLN A 90 -2.60 3.10 9.30
N LYS A 91 -1.83 2.35 10.08
CA LYS A 91 -2.31 1.75 11.33
C LYS A 91 -2.88 2.81 12.29
N GLN A 92 -2.18 3.92 12.48
CA GLN A 92 -2.62 5.00 13.37
C GLN A 92 -3.95 5.64 12.92
N HIS A 93 -4.19 5.74 11.60
CA HIS A 93 -5.46 6.25 11.08
C HIS A 93 -6.60 5.29 11.36
N LEU A 94 -6.35 3.98 11.26
CA LEU A 94 -7.38 2.99 11.56
C LEU A 94 -7.66 2.90 13.08
N GLU A 95 -6.65 3.07 13.92
CA GLU A 95 -6.85 3.21 15.38
C GLU A 95 -7.74 4.42 15.70
N LEU A 96 -7.51 5.57 15.06
CA LEU A 96 -8.39 6.73 15.20
C LEU A 96 -9.83 6.43 14.73
N CYS A 97 -9.99 5.71 13.63
CA CYS A 97 -11.30 5.30 13.13
C CYS A 97 -12.05 4.45 14.18
N ARG A 98 -11.35 3.51 14.82
CA ARG A 98 -11.88 2.67 15.91
C ARG A 98 -12.29 3.50 17.13
N ASP A 99 -11.41 4.40 17.58
CA ASP A 99 -11.69 5.31 18.70
C ASP A 99 -12.96 6.16 18.44
N ILE A 100 -13.13 6.65 17.21
CA ILE A 100 -14.30 7.43 16.79
C ILE A 100 -15.56 6.56 16.81
N ALA A 101 -15.50 5.34 16.26
CA ALA A 101 -16.65 4.43 16.24
C ALA A 101 -17.10 4.03 17.64
N GLU A 102 -16.16 3.65 18.51
CA GLU A 102 -16.45 3.30 19.91
C GLU A 102 -17.06 4.49 20.67
N LYS A 103 -16.47 5.68 20.51
CA LYS A 103 -16.99 6.88 21.15
C LYS A 103 -18.39 7.23 20.65
N PHE A 104 -18.65 7.16 19.35
CA PHE A 104 -19.96 7.41 18.77
C PHE A 104 -21.00 6.46 19.39
N ASN A 105 -20.72 5.16 19.39
CA ASN A 105 -21.61 4.15 19.96
C ASN A 105 -21.92 4.44 21.45
N ASN A 106 -20.90 4.81 22.22
CA ASN A 106 -21.05 5.13 23.65
C ASN A 106 -21.84 6.42 23.88
N ASP A 107 -21.53 7.49 23.15
CA ASP A 107 -22.18 8.81 23.34
C ASP A 107 -23.66 8.76 23.00
N PHE A 108 -24.06 7.95 22.03
CA PHE A 108 -25.44 7.82 21.58
C PHE A 108 -26.17 6.59 22.18
N GLY A 109 -25.53 5.82 23.05
CA GLY A 109 -26.09 4.64 23.68
C GLY A 109 -26.53 3.55 22.68
N GLN A 110 -25.86 3.44 21.53
CA GLN A 110 -26.17 2.53 20.45
C GLN A 110 -25.02 1.52 20.28
N GLU A 111 -25.02 0.48 21.10
CA GLU A 111 -23.98 -0.55 21.03
C GLU A 111 -23.93 -1.20 19.64
N GLY A 112 -22.77 -1.14 19.00
CA GLY A 112 -22.51 -1.77 17.69
C GLY A 112 -23.16 -1.08 16.49
N PHE A 113 -23.72 0.12 16.63
CA PHE A 113 -24.28 0.88 15.50
C PHE A 113 -23.23 1.15 14.44
N LEU A 114 -22.09 1.70 14.83
CA LEU A 114 -20.90 1.73 13.97
C LEU A 114 -20.05 0.51 14.27
N LYS A 115 -19.74 -0.28 13.24
CA LYS A 115 -18.82 -1.41 13.38
C LYS A 115 -17.40 -0.91 13.61
N VAL A 116 -16.72 -1.50 14.59
CA VAL A 116 -15.33 -1.20 14.89
C VAL A 116 -14.46 -2.08 13.99
N PRO A 117 -13.76 -1.51 12.98
CA PRO A 117 -13.05 -2.31 11.99
C PRO A 117 -11.73 -2.88 12.54
N GLU A 118 -11.33 -4.06 12.07
CA GLU A 118 -10.05 -4.67 12.38
C GLU A 118 -9.03 -4.44 11.26
N PRO A 119 -7.74 -4.18 11.58
CA PRO A 119 -6.71 -4.04 10.58
C PRO A 119 -6.30 -5.38 9.98
N LEU A 120 -6.27 -5.47 8.65
CA LEU A 120 -5.60 -6.54 7.93
C LEU A 120 -4.20 -6.08 7.54
N ILE A 121 -3.23 -6.36 8.39
CA ILE A 121 -1.81 -6.03 8.14
C ILE A 121 -1.09 -7.29 7.71
N GLN A 122 -0.50 -7.28 6.52
CA GLN A 122 0.41 -8.35 6.12
C GLN A 122 1.65 -8.32 7.01
N LYS A 123 1.89 -9.40 7.74
CA LYS A 123 3.05 -9.51 8.67
C LYS A 123 4.38 -9.63 7.93
N GLU A 124 4.38 -10.26 6.76
CA GLU A 124 5.57 -10.48 5.94
C GLU A 124 5.63 -9.46 4.80
N PHE A 125 6.77 -8.79 4.65
CA PHE A 125 7.04 -7.80 3.60
C PHE A 125 6.00 -6.67 3.47
N SER A 126 5.47 -6.20 4.60
CA SER A 126 4.61 -5.02 4.65
C SER A 126 5.29 -3.76 4.04
N ARG A 127 6.60 -3.78 3.86
CA ARG A 127 7.39 -2.67 3.36
C ARG A 127 8.45 -3.10 2.36
N ILE A 128 8.25 -2.75 1.09
CA ILE A 128 9.23 -2.95 0.03
C ILE A 128 10.18 -1.74 -0.02
N MET A 129 11.49 -2.01 -0.09
CA MET A 129 12.52 -0.99 -0.08
C MET A 129 12.98 -0.66 -1.51
N SER A 130 13.59 0.52 -1.67
CA SER A 130 14.14 0.99 -2.95
C SER A 130 15.16 0.00 -3.52
N LEU A 131 15.12 -0.20 -4.84
CA LEU A 131 16.12 -1.04 -5.53
C LEU A 131 17.53 -0.41 -5.54
N LYS A 132 17.64 0.88 -5.23
CA LYS A 132 18.92 1.61 -5.17
C LYS A 132 19.46 1.79 -3.75
N ASP A 133 18.60 1.62 -2.74
CA ASP A 133 18.97 1.85 -1.35
C ASP A 133 18.02 1.03 -0.45
N GLY A 134 18.49 -0.10 0.05
CA GLY A 134 17.72 -1.00 0.90
C GLY A 134 17.30 -0.40 2.25
N SER A 135 17.80 0.77 2.63
CA SER A 135 17.39 1.48 3.83
C SER A 135 16.19 2.42 3.63
N LYS A 136 15.84 2.75 2.37
CA LYS A 136 14.75 3.67 2.04
C LYS A 136 13.55 2.94 1.46
N LYS A 137 12.33 3.36 1.85
CA LYS A 137 11.09 2.82 1.28
C LYS A 137 11.05 3.07 -0.23
N MET A 138 10.60 2.09 -1.02
CA MET A 138 10.29 2.27 -2.43
C MET A 138 9.20 3.35 -2.57
N SER A 139 9.48 4.40 -3.36
CA SER A 139 8.59 5.55 -3.47
C SER A 139 8.41 5.99 -4.92
N LYS A 140 7.16 6.39 -5.26
CA LYS A 140 6.85 7.02 -6.56
C LYS A 140 7.46 8.40 -6.72
N SER A 141 7.74 9.10 -5.62
CA SER A 141 8.31 10.46 -5.61
C SER A 141 9.83 10.48 -5.78
N GLU A 142 10.51 9.32 -5.76
CA GLU A 142 11.95 9.29 -6.01
C GLU A 142 12.24 9.62 -7.48
N ILE A 143 13.23 10.50 -7.70
CA ILE A 143 13.58 11.02 -9.04
C ILE A 143 14.00 9.89 -9.98
N SER A 144 14.78 8.92 -9.47
CA SER A 144 15.27 7.81 -10.27
C SER A 144 14.21 6.72 -10.45
N ASP A 145 13.77 6.50 -11.68
CA ASP A 145 12.87 5.39 -12.01
C ASP A 145 13.48 4.00 -11.77
N LEU A 146 14.81 3.90 -11.71
CA LEU A 146 15.54 2.66 -11.37
C LEU A 146 15.36 2.24 -9.89
N SER A 147 14.78 3.08 -9.05
CA SER A 147 14.56 2.80 -7.63
C SER A 147 13.38 1.87 -7.37
N ARG A 148 12.50 1.66 -8.36
CA ARG A 148 11.21 0.97 -8.21
C ARG A 148 10.82 0.17 -9.44
N ILE A 149 9.92 -0.80 -9.24
CA ILE A 149 9.17 -1.45 -10.31
C ILE A 149 7.79 -0.79 -10.37
N ASN A 150 7.38 -0.33 -11.55
CA ASN A 150 6.05 0.18 -11.80
C ASN A 150 5.17 -0.94 -12.39
N LEU A 151 3.88 -0.96 -12.08
CA LEU A 151 2.93 -1.90 -12.69
C LEU A 151 2.76 -1.70 -14.22
N THR A 152 3.29 -0.61 -14.75
CA THR A 152 3.28 -0.28 -16.19
C THR A 152 4.60 -0.57 -16.90
N ASP A 153 5.60 -1.08 -16.17
CA ASP A 153 6.89 -1.44 -16.76
C ASP A 153 6.73 -2.60 -17.76
N ASN A 154 7.44 -2.52 -18.86
CA ASN A 154 7.56 -3.64 -19.80
C ASN A 154 8.67 -4.62 -19.37
N LYS A 155 8.77 -5.74 -20.09
CA LYS A 155 9.74 -6.80 -19.82
C LYS A 155 11.17 -6.27 -19.70
N ASP A 156 11.62 -5.46 -20.68
CA ASP A 156 13.00 -4.97 -20.73
C ASP A 156 13.28 -3.97 -19.60
N GLN A 157 12.31 -3.15 -19.25
CA GLN A 157 12.40 -2.24 -18.11
C GLN A 157 12.56 -2.98 -16.79
N ILE A 158 11.75 -4.02 -16.55
CA ILE A 158 11.84 -4.85 -15.34
C ILE A 158 13.22 -5.50 -15.24
N ILE A 159 13.67 -6.17 -16.31
CA ILE A 159 14.97 -6.84 -16.36
C ILE A 159 16.11 -5.84 -16.10
N ASN A 160 16.10 -4.68 -16.77
CA ASN A 160 17.12 -3.66 -16.59
C ASN A 160 17.14 -3.10 -15.15
N LYS A 161 15.97 -2.84 -14.55
CA LYS A 161 15.86 -2.35 -13.18
C LYS A 161 16.42 -3.35 -12.17
N ILE A 162 16.08 -4.63 -12.29
CA ILE A 162 16.63 -5.67 -11.40
C ILE A 162 18.14 -5.88 -11.62
N LYS A 163 18.59 -5.89 -12.88
CA LYS A 163 20.03 -5.97 -13.19
C LYS A 163 20.81 -4.86 -12.49
N LYS A 164 20.27 -3.62 -12.48
CA LYS A 164 20.89 -2.43 -11.87
C LYS A 164 20.56 -2.24 -10.39
N ALA A 165 19.73 -3.08 -9.80
CA ALA A 165 19.43 -3.02 -8.37
C ALA A 165 20.72 -3.16 -7.56
N LYS A 166 20.86 -2.36 -6.51
CA LYS A 166 22.04 -2.37 -5.64
C LYS A 166 22.16 -3.70 -4.91
N THR A 167 23.36 -4.23 -4.81
CA THR A 167 23.71 -5.43 -4.05
C THR A 167 25.11 -5.27 -3.49
N ASP A 168 25.41 -6.01 -2.44
CA ASP A 168 26.77 -6.12 -1.91
C ASP A 168 27.62 -7.11 -2.73
N PRO A 169 28.95 -7.16 -2.54
CA PRO A 169 29.86 -8.00 -3.32
C PRO A 169 29.91 -9.47 -2.85
N LEU A 170 29.23 -9.81 -1.77
CA LEU A 170 29.23 -11.16 -1.21
C LEU A 170 28.26 -12.10 -1.97
N PRO A 171 28.45 -13.42 -1.94
CA PRO A 171 27.46 -14.37 -2.42
C PRO A 171 26.13 -14.22 -1.69
N MET A 172 25.05 -14.79 -2.22
CA MET A 172 23.74 -14.81 -1.55
C MET A 172 23.86 -15.39 -0.14
N PRO A 173 23.13 -14.82 0.84
CA PRO A 173 23.18 -15.26 2.24
C PRO A 173 22.79 -16.74 2.37
N LYS A 174 23.41 -17.43 3.30
CA LYS A 174 23.11 -18.84 3.61
C LYS A 174 22.09 -18.99 4.74
N GLU A 175 22.01 -17.97 5.60
CA GLU A 175 21.14 -17.96 6.77
C GLU A 175 20.39 -16.62 6.87
N ILE A 176 19.20 -16.65 7.47
CA ILE A 176 18.36 -15.46 7.68
C ILE A 176 19.07 -14.39 8.50
N LYS A 177 19.85 -14.80 9.52
CA LYS A 177 20.58 -13.86 10.39
C LYS A 177 21.54 -12.93 9.62
N GLU A 178 22.06 -13.39 8.49
CA GLU A 178 22.93 -12.57 7.64
C GLU A 178 22.17 -11.38 7.02
N LEU A 179 20.84 -11.50 6.83
CA LEU A 179 20.00 -10.47 6.23
C LEU A 179 19.91 -9.20 7.08
N GLU A 180 20.03 -9.29 8.40
CA GLU A 180 20.00 -8.13 9.30
C GLU A 180 21.02 -7.05 8.93
N LYS A 181 22.15 -7.46 8.35
CA LYS A 181 23.24 -6.56 7.93
C LYS A 181 23.31 -6.37 6.41
N ARG A 182 22.41 -6.99 5.65
CA ARG A 182 22.44 -7.00 4.17
C ARG A 182 21.07 -6.57 3.62
N LEU A 183 20.73 -5.31 3.84
CA LEU A 183 19.39 -4.77 3.56
C LEU A 183 18.96 -4.92 2.10
N GLU A 184 19.89 -4.79 1.15
CA GLU A 184 19.59 -4.99 -0.27
C GLU A 184 19.25 -6.45 -0.59
N ALA A 185 20.01 -7.39 -0.02
CA ALA A 185 19.71 -8.83 -0.17
C ALA A 185 18.37 -9.18 0.47
N GLN A 186 18.10 -8.65 1.67
CA GLN A 186 16.83 -8.82 2.36
C GLN A 186 15.66 -8.34 1.52
N ASN A 187 15.75 -7.12 0.96
CA ASN A 187 14.71 -6.55 0.12
C ASN A 187 14.44 -7.41 -1.13
N LEU A 188 15.47 -7.79 -1.87
CA LEU A 188 15.31 -8.56 -3.09
C LEU A 188 14.80 -9.99 -2.83
N LEU A 189 15.27 -10.66 -1.78
CA LEU A 189 14.76 -11.96 -1.35
C LEU A 189 13.33 -11.88 -0.87
N GLY A 190 12.96 -10.80 -0.17
CA GLY A 190 11.61 -10.55 0.23
C GLY A 190 10.65 -10.37 -0.94
N ILE A 191 11.03 -9.61 -1.95
CA ILE A 191 10.25 -9.49 -3.18
C ILE A 191 10.09 -10.88 -3.83
N TYR A 192 11.17 -11.67 -3.88
CA TYR A 192 11.12 -13.01 -4.45
C TYR A 192 10.16 -13.92 -3.68
N SER A 193 10.28 -13.98 -2.34
CA SER A 193 9.44 -14.84 -1.50
C SER A 193 7.96 -14.49 -1.61
N SER A 194 7.64 -13.19 -1.61
CA SER A 194 6.25 -12.72 -1.78
C SER A 194 5.65 -13.12 -3.12
N LEU A 195 6.39 -12.99 -4.21
CA LEU A 195 5.90 -13.32 -5.56
C LEU A 195 5.87 -14.82 -5.84
N SER A 196 6.72 -15.61 -5.19
CA SER A 196 6.76 -17.07 -5.33
C SER A 196 5.85 -17.81 -4.34
N ASN A 197 5.10 -17.09 -3.50
CA ASN A 197 4.30 -17.65 -2.41
C ASN A 197 5.11 -18.59 -1.51
N SER A 198 6.38 -18.27 -1.26
CA SER A 198 7.28 -19.02 -0.39
C SER A 198 7.67 -18.20 0.84
N THR A 199 8.16 -18.86 1.89
CA THR A 199 8.72 -18.14 3.03
C THR A 199 10.10 -17.55 2.70
N LEU A 200 10.52 -16.55 3.48
CA LEU A 200 11.86 -15.97 3.34
C LEU A 200 12.95 -17.02 3.56
N GLU A 201 12.74 -17.92 4.53
CA GLU A 201 13.64 -19.04 4.85
C GLU A 201 13.88 -19.94 3.66
N LEU A 202 12.81 -20.37 2.99
CA LEU A 202 12.89 -21.22 1.80
C LEU A 202 13.60 -20.50 0.66
N SER A 203 13.35 -19.20 0.50
CA SER A 203 14.03 -18.38 -0.51
C SER A 203 15.52 -18.24 -0.22
N VAL A 204 15.91 -18.02 1.03
CA VAL A 204 17.33 -17.99 1.44
C VAL A 204 17.98 -19.33 1.16
N GLN A 205 17.38 -20.46 1.55
CA GLN A 205 17.90 -21.80 1.30
C GLN A 205 18.09 -22.10 -0.19
N LYS A 206 17.13 -21.73 -1.03
CA LYS A 206 17.17 -21.92 -2.49
C LYS A 206 18.37 -21.24 -3.13
N PHE A 207 18.72 -20.06 -2.66
CA PHE A 207 19.77 -19.22 -3.24
C PHE A 207 21.07 -19.21 -2.43
N ALA A 208 21.15 -19.97 -1.34
CA ALA A 208 22.30 -20.01 -0.44
C ALA A 208 23.64 -20.16 -1.20
N GLY A 209 24.52 -19.18 -1.04
CA GLY A 209 25.86 -19.18 -1.63
C GLY A 209 25.93 -18.98 -3.15
N LYS A 210 24.80 -18.84 -3.86
CA LYS A 210 24.78 -18.50 -5.30
C LYS A 210 25.25 -17.07 -5.56
N ASN A 211 25.57 -16.77 -6.81
CA ASN A 211 25.90 -15.41 -7.24
C ASN A 211 24.64 -14.55 -7.38
N PHE A 212 24.76 -13.26 -7.07
CA PHE A 212 23.65 -12.31 -7.29
C PHE A 212 23.17 -12.25 -8.74
N SER A 213 24.04 -12.51 -9.72
CA SER A 213 23.66 -12.53 -11.14
C SER A 213 22.63 -13.63 -11.45
N GLU A 214 22.83 -14.84 -10.90
CA GLU A 214 21.89 -15.96 -11.05
C GLU A 214 20.56 -15.67 -10.35
N PHE A 215 20.64 -15.20 -9.12
CA PHE A 215 19.45 -14.80 -8.36
C PHE A 215 18.64 -13.70 -9.05
N LYS A 216 19.31 -12.62 -9.53
CA LYS A 216 18.66 -11.53 -10.24
C LYS A 216 18.00 -11.97 -11.54
N LYS A 217 18.56 -12.97 -12.22
CA LYS A 217 17.94 -13.56 -13.41
C LYS A 217 16.61 -14.22 -13.04
N GLU A 218 16.61 -15.14 -12.05
CA GLU A 218 15.37 -15.79 -11.59
C GLU A 218 14.35 -14.78 -11.04
N LEU A 219 14.78 -13.78 -10.27
CA LEU A 219 13.91 -12.71 -9.78
C LEU A 219 13.31 -11.89 -10.93
N SER A 220 14.08 -11.60 -11.98
CA SER A 220 13.58 -10.87 -13.15
C SER A 220 12.53 -11.68 -13.90
N GLU A 221 12.73 -12.97 -14.09
CA GLU A 221 11.78 -13.87 -14.74
C GLU A 221 10.48 -13.96 -13.94
N LEU A 222 10.57 -14.08 -12.60
CA LEU A 222 9.42 -14.11 -11.71
C LEU A 222 8.65 -12.78 -11.70
N LEU A 223 9.35 -11.64 -11.68
CA LEU A 223 8.73 -10.32 -11.78
C LEU A 223 8.03 -10.12 -13.12
N VAL A 224 8.67 -10.50 -14.21
CA VAL A 224 8.08 -10.41 -15.55
C VAL A 224 6.80 -11.25 -15.62
N SER A 225 6.82 -12.49 -15.15
CA SER A 225 5.64 -13.36 -15.18
C SER A 225 4.45 -12.83 -14.37
N ASN A 226 4.71 -12.08 -13.28
CA ASN A 226 3.66 -11.50 -12.44
C ASN A 226 3.21 -10.10 -12.88
N ILE A 227 4.15 -9.24 -13.30
CA ILE A 227 3.86 -7.82 -13.58
C ILE A 227 3.42 -7.60 -15.03
N LEU A 228 3.98 -8.35 -15.99
CA LEU A 228 3.68 -8.13 -17.40
C LEU A 228 2.18 -8.31 -17.73
N PRO A 229 1.48 -9.35 -17.24
CA PRO A 229 0.03 -9.48 -17.47
C PRO A 229 -0.75 -8.28 -16.94
N ILE A 230 -0.38 -7.78 -15.75
CA ILE A 230 -1.00 -6.59 -15.14
C ILE A 230 -0.73 -5.36 -16.02
N SER A 231 0.51 -5.19 -16.49
CA SER A 231 0.90 -4.08 -17.36
C SER A 231 0.13 -4.07 -18.69
N GLU A 232 -0.06 -5.23 -19.28
CA GLU A 232 -0.81 -5.38 -20.54
C GLU A 232 -2.29 -5.09 -20.33
N GLU A 233 -2.89 -5.59 -19.26
CA GLU A 233 -4.29 -5.32 -18.92
C GLU A 233 -4.51 -3.82 -18.60
N ILE A 234 -3.60 -3.16 -17.87
CA ILE A 234 -3.66 -1.71 -17.68
C ILE A 234 -3.69 -0.97 -19.02
N LYS A 235 -2.81 -1.35 -19.96
CA LYS A 235 -2.74 -0.71 -21.29
C LYS A 235 -4.02 -0.91 -22.10
N LYS A 236 -4.67 -2.04 -21.96
CA LYS A 236 -5.96 -2.35 -22.58
C LYS A 236 -7.07 -1.52 -21.95
N LEU A 237 -7.21 -1.56 -20.62
CA LEU A 237 -8.24 -0.84 -19.87
C LEU A 237 -8.18 0.69 -20.07
N ILE A 238 -6.99 1.27 -20.19
CA ILE A 238 -6.83 2.71 -20.48
C ILE A 238 -7.47 3.11 -21.82
N LYS A 239 -7.52 2.18 -22.80
CA LYS A 239 -8.16 2.42 -24.09
C LYS A 239 -9.69 2.23 -24.07
N GLU A 240 -10.20 1.50 -23.08
CA GLU A 240 -11.60 1.15 -22.90
C GLU A 240 -12.28 2.06 -21.86
N GLN A 241 -12.20 3.38 -22.07
CA GLN A 241 -12.68 4.38 -21.11
C GLN A 241 -14.18 4.20 -20.77
N SER A 242 -15.02 3.93 -21.77
CA SER A 242 -16.46 3.71 -21.59
C SER A 242 -16.78 2.51 -20.69
N TYR A 243 -16.00 1.43 -20.81
CA TYR A 243 -16.12 0.29 -19.90
C TYR A 243 -15.76 0.66 -18.47
N LEU A 244 -14.65 1.39 -18.26
CA LEU A 244 -14.25 1.86 -16.95
C LEU A 244 -15.27 2.82 -16.32
N ASP A 245 -15.90 3.65 -17.14
CA ASP A 245 -16.93 4.58 -16.67
C ASP A 245 -18.22 3.85 -16.31
N SER A 246 -18.62 2.79 -17.04
CA SER A 246 -19.79 1.98 -16.69
C SER A 246 -19.65 1.31 -15.31
N ILE A 247 -18.45 0.81 -14.96
CA ILE A 247 -18.20 0.20 -13.64
C ILE A 247 -18.41 1.19 -12.49
N LEU A 248 -18.22 2.50 -12.72
CA LEU A 248 -18.42 3.51 -11.68
C LEU A 248 -19.86 4.01 -11.57
N LEU A 249 -20.72 3.66 -12.53
CA LEU A 249 -22.13 4.07 -12.57
C LEU A 249 -23.07 2.98 -12.04
N ASP A 250 -22.61 1.73 -12.00
CA ASP A 250 -23.30 0.58 -11.42
C ASP A 250 -23.18 0.58 -9.90
#